data_9a67d09bf99c03c2d9bdd577b9f1ddda
#
_entry.id   9a67d09bf99c03c2d9bdd577b9f1ddda
#
_cell.length_a   1.000
_cell.length_b   1.000
_cell.length_c   1.000
_cell.angle_alpha   90.00
_cell.angle_beta   90.00
_cell.angle_gamma   90.00
#
_symmetry.space_group_name_H-M   'P 1'
#
loop_
_entity.id
_entity.type
_entity.pdbx_description
1 polymer ?
#
loop_
_entity_poly.entity_id
_entity_poly.type
_entity_poly.pdbx_seq_one_letter_code
_entity_poly.pdbx_strand_id
1 'polypeptide(L)'
;MTSVVTSPPDHPSATPPPSRRRTGRWIEEWDPENPAFWESTGKRVARRNLIWSIFGEHLGFSVWLLWSVSAALLTKVGFAFSPQQLFWLIAVPNLVGSLLRLPYTFAVPKFGGRNWAVFSALMLVLPTLLFAHFVQRPETPYWVFIVIAATAGVGGGNFASSMASINFFYPMRHKGTALGLNAAGGNLGVSVIQFFLPIIVGGAGAFGLVKASQSGIVLQRAGYLYAALAVVAAVAAYFFMNNLTAAYSRPREQLAVVKYKHTWVMSFLYIGTFGSFIGYSAAMPLLIKINFYNQPLPEVPGIGINFAYYAFLGALVGSFTRPLGGWLADRFGGARVTFGTFVAMILGTIAVMVSLAQLDAVPKPAAGAPAPDPATFQYADAVRAAVDHNSDIFPWFLAAFLFVFAATGIGNGSTYRMIPLIQKSYALTKGAEGSPEREAAEKKAPKEASAVIGIAGAVGALGGFLIPITFSAPWVADPVDAVKGAFLAFTVFYVVCLTVTWAFYLRPKSIMTKVGV
;
A
#
# COMPACT_ATOMS: atom_id res chain seq x y z
N MET A 1 -54.81 47.54 21.87
CA MET A 1 -54.29 46.24 22.39
C MET A 1 -53.11 45.84 21.54
N THR A 2 -51.92 46.17 22.01
CA THR A 2 -50.65 45.93 21.35
C THR A 2 -50.12 44.57 21.81
N SER A 3 -50.01 43.61 20.89
CA SER A 3 -49.47 42.30 21.15
C SER A 3 -47.92 42.37 21.19
N VAL A 4 -47.35 42.09 22.35
CA VAL A 4 -45.92 41.94 22.55
C VAL A 4 -45.48 40.58 21.98
N VAL A 5 -44.66 40.61 20.93
CA VAL A 5 -43.97 39.45 20.38
C VAL A 5 -42.75 39.19 21.30
N THR A 6 -42.81 38.13 22.07
CA THR A 6 -41.67 37.65 22.87
C THR A 6 -40.75 36.82 21.96
N SER A 7 -39.51 37.27 21.79
CA SER A 7 -38.43 36.52 21.13
C SER A 7 -38.12 35.25 21.95
N PRO A 8 -37.81 34.10 21.26
CA PRO A 8 -37.38 32.89 21.99
C PRO A 8 -36.03 33.09 22.68
N PRO A 9 -35.80 32.41 23.81
CA PRO A 9 -34.58 32.58 24.58
C PRO A 9 -33.36 32.12 23.80
N ASP A 10 -32.35 32.96 23.76
CA ASP A 10 -31.02 32.65 23.27
C ASP A 10 -30.46 31.40 23.98
N HIS A 11 -30.30 30.32 23.24
CA HIS A 11 -29.46 29.22 23.72
C HIS A 11 -28.03 29.74 23.86
N PRO A 12 -27.39 29.58 25.00
CA PRO A 12 -25.99 29.98 25.18
C PRO A 12 -25.15 29.19 24.17
N SER A 13 -24.59 29.89 23.22
CA SER A 13 -23.54 29.36 22.34
C SER A 13 -22.43 28.88 23.27
N ALA A 14 -22.23 27.55 23.31
CA ALA A 14 -21.13 26.97 24.04
C ALA A 14 -19.83 27.57 23.52
N THR A 15 -19.30 28.54 24.26
CA THR A 15 -17.98 29.11 24.01
C THR A 15 -16.98 27.95 23.89
N PRO A 16 -16.24 27.82 22.78
CA PRO A 16 -15.20 26.80 22.70
C PRO A 16 -14.23 27.02 23.88
N PRO A 17 -13.73 25.93 24.50
CA PRO A 17 -12.80 26.05 25.61
C PRO A 17 -11.62 26.94 25.19
N PRO A 18 -11.11 27.79 26.10
CA PRO A 18 -10.08 28.77 25.78
C PRO A 18 -8.93 28.09 25.05
N SER A 19 -8.64 28.56 23.85
CA SER A 19 -7.55 28.06 23.02
C SER A 19 -6.25 28.22 23.82
N ARG A 20 -5.68 27.14 24.34
CA ARG A 20 -4.27 27.15 24.73
C ARG A 20 -3.54 27.63 23.49
N ARG A 21 -2.93 28.82 23.51
CA ARG A 21 -2.06 29.32 22.45
C ARG A 21 -1.07 28.20 22.13
N ARG A 22 -1.32 27.49 21.05
CA ARG A 22 -0.45 26.41 20.58
C ARG A 22 0.74 27.10 19.93
N THR A 23 1.89 27.02 20.58
CA THR A 23 3.16 27.50 20.02
C THR A 23 3.59 26.63 18.84
N GLY A 24 4.25 27.19 17.85
CA GLY A 24 4.76 26.51 16.69
C GLY A 24 4.01 26.84 15.40
N ARG A 25 4.17 26.01 14.35
CA ARG A 25 3.55 26.23 13.03
C ARG A 25 2.09 25.76 12.97
N TRP A 26 1.27 26.17 13.93
CA TRP A 26 -0.18 25.95 13.93
C TRP A 26 -0.86 27.08 13.17
N ILE A 27 -1.77 26.70 12.27
CA ILE A 27 -2.67 27.63 11.56
C ILE A 27 -4.05 27.50 12.21
N GLU A 28 -4.52 28.56 12.83
CA GLU A 28 -5.79 28.59 13.54
C GLU A 28 -6.95 28.87 12.59
N GLU A 29 -6.77 29.83 11.66
CA GLU A 29 -7.75 30.21 10.65
C GLU A 29 -7.36 29.58 9.31
N TRP A 30 -8.20 28.67 8.83
CA TRP A 30 -8.01 27.98 7.56
C TRP A 30 -9.35 27.77 6.85
N ASP A 31 -9.60 28.56 5.81
CA ASP A 31 -10.82 28.48 4.98
C ASP A 31 -10.46 28.24 3.51
N PRO A 32 -10.19 26.99 3.10
CA PRO A 32 -9.82 26.69 1.73
C PRO A 32 -10.97 26.83 0.75
N GLU A 33 -12.24 26.86 1.21
CA GLU A 33 -13.40 27.03 0.35
C GLU A 33 -13.57 28.49 -0.11
N ASN A 34 -13.03 29.47 0.64
CA ASN A 34 -13.03 30.88 0.25
C ASN A 34 -12.05 31.11 -0.92
N PRO A 35 -12.52 31.53 -2.11
CA PRO A 35 -11.67 31.70 -3.28
C PRO A 35 -10.55 32.73 -3.09
N ALA A 36 -10.83 33.85 -2.42
CA ALA A 36 -9.84 34.91 -2.18
C ALA A 36 -8.71 34.45 -1.26
N PHE A 37 -9.04 33.75 -0.17
CA PHE A 37 -8.07 33.13 0.72
C PHE A 37 -7.26 32.05 -0.01
N TRP A 38 -7.94 31.23 -0.81
CA TRP A 38 -7.28 30.14 -1.54
C TRP A 38 -6.21 30.67 -2.51
N GLU A 39 -6.54 31.63 -3.36
CA GLU A 39 -5.60 32.15 -4.35
C GLU A 39 -4.48 32.99 -3.71
N SER A 40 -4.75 33.75 -2.65
CA SER A 40 -3.73 34.59 -2.02
C SER A 40 -2.72 33.76 -1.17
N THR A 41 -3.19 32.80 -0.39
CA THR A 41 -2.38 32.13 0.63
C THR A 41 -2.56 30.61 0.64
N GLY A 42 -3.81 30.12 0.59
CA GLY A 42 -4.17 28.73 0.81
C GLY A 42 -3.44 27.77 -0.13
N LYS A 43 -3.49 28.03 -1.43
CA LYS A 43 -2.90 27.20 -2.49
C LYS A 43 -1.38 26.96 -2.30
N ARG A 44 -0.62 28.00 -1.94
CA ARG A 44 0.82 27.90 -1.73
C ARG A 44 1.15 27.05 -0.50
N VAL A 45 0.43 27.27 0.61
CA VAL A 45 0.63 26.52 1.85
C VAL A 45 0.22 25.06 1.65
N ALA A 46 -0.95 24.80 1.05
CA ALA A 46 -1.45 23.46 0.77
C ALA A 46 -0.47 22.68 -0.13
N ARG A 47 0.01 23.28 -1.22
CA ARG A 47 0.99 22.66 -2.13
C ARG A 47 2.28 22.29 -1.41
N ARG A 48 2.81 23.16 -0.57
CA ARG A 48 4.02 22.88 0.21
C ARG A 48 3.81 21.69 1.15
N ASN A 49 2.68 21.64 1.87
CA ASN A 49 2.36 20.52 2.74
C ASN A 49 2.18 19.22 1.94
N LEU A 50 1.57 19.27 0.76
CA LEU A 50 1.40 18.10 -0.11
C LEU A 50 2.74 17.54 -0.58
N ILE A 51 3.68 18.38 -1.05
CA ILE A 51 4.99 17.93 -1.53
C ILE A 51 5.74 17.16 -0.44
N TRP A 52 5.82 17.71 0.76
CA TRP A 52 6.53 17.06 1.87
C TRP A 52 5.76 15.88 2.47
N SER A 53 4.44 15.88 2.38
CA SER A 53 3.61 14.73 2.72
C SER A 53 3.87 13.56 1.76
N ILE A 54 3.91 13.82 0.44
CA ILE A 54 4.26 12.84 -0.59
C ILE A 54 5.66 12.26 -0.32
N PHE A 55 6.65 13.10 -0.02
CA PHE A 55 8.01 12.64 0.24
C PHE A 55 8.08 11.73 1.48
N GLY A 56 7.44 12.13 2.59
CA GLY A 56 7.38 11.32 3.80
C GLY A 56 6.63 10.00 3.60
N GLU A 57 5.53 10.02 2.85
CA GLU A 57 4.75 8.83 2.51
C GLU A 57 5.51 7.87 1.58
N HIS A 58 6.20 8.44 0.57
CA HIS A 58 7.06 7.69 -0.34
C HIS A 58 8.14 6.90 0.40
N LEU A 59 8.84 7.54 1.34
CA LEU A 59 9.83 6.86 2.18
C LEU A 59 9.19 5.85 3.12
N GLY A 60 7.99 6.15 3.66
CA GLY A 60 7.21 5.20 4.45
C GLY A 60 6.94 3.91 3.68
N PHE A 61 6.44 4.01 2.45
CA PHE A 61 6.19 2.86 1.59
C PHE A 61 7.48 2.13 1.17
N SER A 62 8.55 2.87 0.90
CA SER A 62 9.85 2.27 0.57
C SER A 62 10.39 1.42 1.71
N VAL A 63 10.38 1.93 2.95
CA VAL A 63 10.85 1.18 4.12
C VAL A 63 9.90 0.04 4.46
N TRP A 64 8.60 0.24 4.30
CA TRP A 64 7.59 -0.80 4.50
C TRP A 64 7.83 -2.02 3.60
N LEU A 65 8.19 -1.78 2.32
CA LEU A 65 8.48 -2.81 1.31
C LEU A 65 9.97 -3.14 1.16
N LEU A 66 10.83 -2.65 2.06
CA LEU A 66 12.27 -2.96 2.06
C LEU A 66 12.53 -4.47 2.02
N TRP A 67 11.75 -5.24 2.78
CA TRP A 67 11.88 -6.69 2.87
C TRP A 67 11.47 -7.42 1.58
N SER A 68 10.69 -6.82 0.69
CA SER A 68 10.26 -7.47 -0.56
C SER A 68 11.44 -7.89 -1.44
N VAL A 69 12.42 -7.01 -1.60
CA VAL A 69 13.65 -7.27 -2.37
C VAL A 69 14.73 -7.86 -1.50
N SER A 70 14.88 -7.34 -0.27
CA SER A 70 15.95 -7.80 0.63
C SER A 70 15.83 -9.28 0.95
N ALA A 71 14.62 -9.82 1.16
CA ALA A 71 14.39 -11.23 1.38
C ALA A 71 14.95 -12.10 0.23
N ALA A 72 14.75 -11.68 -1.02
CA ALA A 72 15.31 -12.40 -2.17
C ALA A 72 16.85 -12.35 -2.25
N LEU A 73 17.49 -11.36 -1.62
CA LEU A 73 18.95 -11.18 -1.60
C LEU A 73 19.64 -11.78 -0.37
N LEU A 74 18.90 -12.09 0.71
CA LEU A 74 19.50 -12.63 1.95
C LEU A 74 20.33 -13.89 1.72
N THR A 75 19.88 -14.77 0.84
CA THR A 75 20.62 -15.99 0.51
C THR A 75 21.98 -15.73 -0.14
N LYS A 76 22.18 -14.57 -0.76
CA LYS A 76 23.45 -14.14 -1.37
C LYS A 76 24.45 -13.58 -0.36
N VAL A 77 24.03 -13.31 0.87
CA VAL A 77 24.86 -12.78 1.95
C VAL A 77 24.95 -13.74 3.14
N GLY A 78 24.73 -15.04 2.88
CA GLY A 78 25.02 -16.11 3.84
C GLY A 78 23.84 -16.56 4.71
N PHE A 79 22.61 -16.07 4.49
CA PHE A 79 21.45 -16.54 5.24
C PHE A 79 20.76 -17.72 4.55
N ALA A 80 20.65 -18.86 5.24
CA ALA A 80 20.03 -20.09 4.74
C ALA A 80 18.53 -20.18 5.10
N PHE A 81 17.75 -19.13 4.82
CA PHE A 81 16.31 -19.13 5.08
C PHE A 81 15.54 -19.86 3.99
N SER A 82 14.55 -20.67 4.41
CA SER A 82 13.65 -21.35 3.48
C SER A 82 12.74 -20.37 2.74
N PRO A 83 12.20 -20.73 1.56
CA PRO A 83 11.22 -19.90 0.86
C PRO A 83 10.04 -19.47 1.74
N GLN A 84 9.53 -20.36 2.59
CA GLN A 84 8.47 -20.09 3.56
C GLN A 84 8.89 -19.00 4.56
N GLN A 85 10.09 -19.10 5.12
CA GLN A 85 10.64 -18.09 6.02
C GLN A 85 10.79 -16.72 5.33
N LEU A 86 11.23 -16.71 4.07
CA LEU A 86 11.35 -15.47 3.29
C LEU A 86 9.99 -14.81 3.04
N PHE A 87 8.93 -15.59 2.75
CA PHE A 87 7.58 -15.04 2.62
C PHE A 87 7.05 -14.47 3.94
N TRP A 88 7.36 -15.07 5.09
CA TRP A 88 7.03 -14.51 6.39
C TRP A 88 7.72 -13.16 6.65
N LEU A 89 9.00 -13.02 6.30
CA LEU A 89 9.73 -11.75 6.41
C LEU A 89 9.09 -10.64 5.56
N ILE A 90 8.52 -11.00 4.42
CA ILE A 90 7.80 -10.07 3.54
C ILE A 90 6.41 -9.74 4.10
N ALA A 91 5.74 -10.70 4.72
CA ALA A 91 4.37 -10.58 5.21
C ALA A 91 4.25 -9.76 6.50
N VAL A 92 5.15 -9.99 7.47
CA VAL A 92 5.07 -9.40 8.82
C VAL A 92 5.07 -7.86 8.81
N PRO A 93 5.90 -7.15 8.03
CA PRO A 93 5.79 -5.68 7.91
C PRO A 93 4.41 -5.23 7.48
N ASN A 94 3.77 -5.99 6.57
CA ASN A 94 2.46 -5.66 6.05
C ASN A 94 1.36 -5.85 7.08
N LEU A 95 1.44 -6.87 7.93
CA LEU A 95 0.54 -7.05 9.07
C LEU A 95 0.63 -5.88 10.04
N VAL A 96 1.84 -5.58 10.49
CA VAL A 96 2.06 -4.48 11.45
C VAL A 96 1.66 -3.13 10.84
N GLY A 97 2.01 -2.89 9.58
CA GLY A 97 1.64 -1.67 8.87
C GLY A 97 0.14 -1.47 8.73
N SER A 98 -0.62 -2.54 8.43
CA SER A 98 -2.09 -2.46 8.37
C SER A 98 -2.71 -2.16 9.74
N LEU A 99 -2.23 -2.79 10.80
CA LEU A 99 -2.71 -2.53 12.16
C LEU A 99 -2.40 -1.09 12.62
N LEU A 100 -1.20 -0.58 12.30
CA LEU A 100 -0.79 0.77 12.65
C LEU A 100 -1.57 1.87 11.90
N ARG A 101 -2.19 1.58 10.77
CA ARG A 101 -3.06 2.55 10.08
C ARG A 101 -4.20 3.07 10.96
N LEU A 102 -4.74 2.23 11.85
CA LEU A 102 -5.81 2.65 12.77
C LEU A 102 -5.34 3.77 13.71
N PRO A 103 -4.33 3.58 14.59
CA PRO A 103 -3.85 4.65 15.47
C PRO A 103 -3.31 5.85 14.68
N TYR A 104 -2.70 5.66 13.52
CA TYR A 104 -2.19 6.75 12.68
C TYR A 104 -3.32 7.62 12.11
N THR A 105 -4.49 7.04 11.80
CA THR A 105 -5.68 7.81 11.38
C THR A 105 -6.09 8.81 12.46
N PHE A 106 -6.01 8.42 13.74
CA PHE A 106 -6.41 9.28 14.87
C PHE A 106 -5.31 10.20 15.38
N ALA A 107 -4.08 10.02 14.92
CA ALA A 107 -2.93 10.78 15.41
C ALA A 107 -2.92 12.21 14.87
N VAL A 108 -3.27 12.43 13.61
CA VAL A 108 -3.29 13.77 13.00
C VAL A 108 -4.27 14.71 13.71
N PRO A 109 -5.53 14.33 13.98
CA PRO A 109 -6.45 15.14 14.78
C PRO A 109 -5.93 15.49 16.18
N LYS A 110 -5.15 14.61 16.79
CA LYS A 110 -4.66 14.80 18.17
C LYS A 110 -3.37 15.60 18.26
N PHE A 111 -2.39 15.27 17.40
CA PHE A 111 -1.02 15.79 17.51
C PHE A 111 -0.69 16.86 16.44
N GLY A 112 -1.51 16.97 15.39
CA GLY A 112 -1.28 17.80 14.21
C GLY A 112 -0.50 17.07 13.13
N GLY A 113 -0.79 17.42 11.85
CA GLY A 113 -0.24 16.75 10.68
C GLY A 113 1.28 16.85 10.57
N ARG A 114 1.85 18.05 10.78
CA ARG A 114 3.30 18.28 10.81
C ARG A 114 4.00 17.46 11.87
N ASN A 115 3.53 17.57 13.12
CA ASN A 115 4.19 16.92 14.26
C ASN A 115 4.18 15.40 14.09
N TRP A 116 3.07 14.86 13.58
CA TRP A 116 2.96 13.44 13.31
C TRP A 116 3.82 13.00 12.12
N ALA A 117 3.94 13.82 11.08
CA ALA A 117 4.84 13.54 9.95
C ALA A 117 6.31 13.47 10.40
N VAL A 118 6.76 14.38 11.28
CA VAL A 118 8.10 14.35 11.89
C VAL A 118 8.30 13.06 12.68
N PHE A 119 7.37 12.73 13.57
CA PHE A 119 7.42 11.50 14.36
C PHE A 119 7.48 10.27 13.48
N SER A 120 6.58 10.16 12.49
CA SER A 120 6.52 9.02 11.58
C SER A 120 7.80 8.83 10.76
N ALA A 121 8.38 9.93 10.29
CA ALA A 121 9.64 9.88 9.55
C ALA A 121 10.80 9.41 10.44
N LEU A 122 10.89 9.91 11.69
CA LEU A 122 11.92 9.45 12.63
C LEU A 122 11.75 7.98 13.02
N MET A 123 10.52 7.49 13.10
CA MET A 123 10.27 6.07 13.37
C MET A 123 10.78 5.14 12.28
N LEU A 124 10.98 5.61 11.02
CA LEU A 124 11.59 4.82 9.95
C LEU A 124 13.09 4.57 10.17
N VAL A 125 13.76 5.39 10.98
CA VAL A 125 15.19 5.21 11.30
C VAL A 125 15.43 3.91 12.06
N LEU A 126 14.50 3.51 12.93
CA LEU A 126 14.63 2.29 13.73
C LEU A 126 14.75 1.02 12.87
N PRO A 127 13.76 0.67 12.00
CA PRO A 127 13.86 -0.54 11.17
C PRO A 127 15.04 -0.51 10.21
N THR A 128 15.40 0.67 9.68
CA THR A 128 16.47 0.78 8.69
C THR A 128 17.86 0.58 9.32
N LEU A 129 18.10 1.10 10.51
CA LEU A 129 19.37 0.87 11.23
C LEU A 129 19.45 -0.55 11.79
N LEU A 130 18.36 -1.10 12.34
CA LEU A 130 18.34 -2.50 12.77
C LEU A 130 18.60 -3.43 11.58
N PHE A 131 17.94 -3.20 10.44
CA PHE A 131 18.23 -3.94 9.21
C PHE A 131 19.70 -3.85 8.84
N ALA A 132 20.26 -2.62 8.73
CA ALA A 132 21.67 -2.43 8.37
C ALA A 132 22.65 -3.15 9.30
N HIS A 133 22.34 -3.19 10.59
CA HIS A 133 23.20 -3.83 11.59
C HIS A 133 23.18 -5.36 11.49
N PHE A 134 21.97 -5.95 11.41
CA PHE A 134 21.83 -7.40 11.51
C PHE A 134 22.05 -8.14 10.19
N VAL A 135 21.86 -7.52 9.02
CA VAL A 135 22.16 -8.17 7.72
C VAL A 135 23.65 -8.42 7.49
N GLN A 136 24.54 -7.88 8.33
CA GLN A 136 25.97 -8.11 8.29
C GLN A 136 26.41 -9.33 9.13
N ARG A 137 25.48 -10.00 9.79
CA ARG A 137 25.74 -11.07 10.77
C ARG A 137 24.95 -12.32 10.38
N PRO A 138 25.51 -13.20 9.54
CA PRO A 138 24.84 -14.42 9.08
C PRO A 138 24.40 -15.36 10.21
N GLU A 139 25.04 -15.28 11.37
CA GLU A 139 24.70 -16.01 12.59
C GLU A 139 23.44 -15.53 13.29
N THR A 140 22.85 -14.39 12.86
CA THR A 140 21.66 -13.83 13.48
C THR A 140 20.47 -14.79 13.36
N PRO A 141 19.81 -15.16 14.47
CA PRO A 141 18.66 -16.05 14.43
C PRO A 141 17.49 -15.48 13.64
N TYR A 142 16.76 -16.33 12.96
CA TYR A 142 15.60 -15.95 12.13
C TYR A 142 14.56 -15.09 12.86
N TRP A 143 14.25 -15.38 14.11
CA TRP A 143 13.26 -14.62 14.89
C TRP A 143 13.63 -13.14 15.08
N VAL A 144 14.94 -12.82 15.12
CA VAL A 144 15.42 -11.44 15.18
C VAL A 144 15.01 -10.70 13.90
N PHE A 145 15.15 -11.33 12.74
CA PHE A 145 14.71 -10.77 11.46
C PHE A 145 13.19 -10.56 11.40
N ILE A 146 12.40 -11.45 12.00
CA ILE A 146 10.94 -11.25 12.13
C ILE A 146 10.62 -9.99 12.95
N VAL A 147 11.33 -9.77 14.06
CA VAL A 147 11.15 -8.56 14.89
C VAL A 147 11.55 -7.30 14.11
N ILE A 148 12.70 -7.33 13.43
CA ILE A 148 13.16 -6.21 12.60
C ILE A 148 12.17 -5.93 11.47
N ALA A 149 11.69 -6.97 10.80
CA ALA A 149 10.68 -6.86 9.76
C ALA A 149 9.38 -6.24 10.31
N ALA A 150 8.94 -6.64 11.50
CA ALA A 150 7.79 -6.05 12.17
C ALA A 150 7.94 -4.53 12.40
N THR A 151 9.14 -4.06 12.79
CA THR A 151 9.38 -2.62 12.97
C THR A 151 9.26 -1.83 11.67
N ALA A 152 9.53 -2.42 10.50
CA ALA A 152 9.34 -1.76 9.21
C ALA A 152 7.85 -1.44 8.90
N GLY A 153 6.93 -2.11 9.59
CA GLY A 153 5.50 -1.83 9.51
C GLY A 153 5.10 -0.39 9.86
N VAL A 154 5.94 0.34 10.60
CA VAL A 154 5.68 1.78 10.91
C VAL A 154 5.53 2.61 9.63
N GLY A 155 6.21 2.23 8.55
CA GLY A 155 6.07 2.88 7.25
C GLY A 155 4.69 2.72 6.62
N GLY A 156 4.05 1.55 6.81
CA GLY A 156 2.70 1.28 6.30
C GLY A 156 1.60 2.12 6.95
N GLY A 157 1.80 2.53 8.22
CA GLY A 157 0.89 3.43 8.94
C GLY A 157 0.84 4.84 8.35
N ASN A 158 1.92 5.28 7.75
CA ASN A 158 2.11 6.66 7.26
C ASN A 158 1.03 7.10 6.24
N PHE A 159 0.56 6.19 5.42
CA PHE A 159 -0.52 6.44 4.46
C PHE A 159 -1.76 7.06 5.13
N ALA A 160 -2.22 6.47 6.24
CA ALA A 160 -3.44 6.92 6.90
C ALA A 160 -3.31 8.34 7.45
N SER A 161 -2.17 8.66 8.05
CA SER A 161 -1.91 9.98 8.62
C SER A 161 -1.66 11.05 7.55
N SER A 162 -0.94 10.74 6.48
CA SER A 162 -0.69 11.66 5.38
C SER A 162 -1.99 12.04 4.67
N MET A 163 -2.82 11.05 4.35
CA MET A 163 -4.13 11.26 3.72
C MET A 163 -5.06 12.09 4.62
N ALA A 164 -5.10 11.79 5.93
CA ALA A 164 -5.87 12.58 6.90
C ALA A 164 -5.39 14.03 6.97
N SER A 165 -4.08 14.27 6.97
CA SER A 165 -3.50 15.61 7.00
C SER A 165 -3.87 16.41 5.75
N ILE A 166 -3.60 15.87 4.56
CA ILE A 166 -3.81 16.57 3.28
C ILE A 166 -5.29 16.85 3.01
N ASN A 167 -6.19 15.97 3.48
CA ASN A 167 -7.64 16.15 3.34
C ASN A 167 -8.14 17.51 3.89
N PHE A 168 -7.50 18.06 4.92
CA PHE A 168 -7.91 19.34 5.51
C PHE A 168 -7.27 20.56 4.83
N PHE A 169 -6.19 20.39 4.09
CA PHE A 169 -5.52 21.50 3.40
C PHE A 169 -6.24 21.96 2.12
N TYR A 170 -7.00 21.07 1.46
CA TYR A 170 -7.55 21.34 0.13
C TYR A 170 -9.06 21.55 0.12
N PRO A 171 -9.58 22.51 -0.70
CA PRO A 171 -11.00 22.69 -0.92
C PRO A 171 -11.59 21.49 -1.67
N MET A 172 -12.91 21.30 -1.56
CA MET A 172 -13.62 20.16 -2.17
C MET A 172 -13.33 20.01 -3.66
N ARG A 173 -13.24 21.14 -4.41
CA ARG A 173 -12.97 21.17 -5.86
C ARG A 173 -11.60 20.61 -6.26
N HIS A 174 -10.59 20.61 -5.35
CA HIS A 174 -9.23 20.15 -5.60
C HIS A 174 -8.82 18.96 -4.72
N LYS A 175 -9.67 18.57 -3.77
CA LYS A 175 -9.38 17.54 -2.77
C LYS A 175 -9.08 16.19 -3.39
N GLY A 176 -9.88 15.75 -4.35
CA GLY A 176 -9.68 14.46 -5.03
C GLY A 176 -8.33 14.37 -5.72
N THR A 177 -7.92 15.40 -6.44
CA THR A 177 -6.61 15.47 -7.10
C THR A 177 -5.47 15.45 -6.08
N ALA A 178 -5.55 16.22 -5.00
CA ALA A 178 -4.51 16.28 -3.99
C ALA A 178 -4.33 14.94 -3.26
N LEU A 179 -5.42 14.33 -2.84
CA LEU A 179 -5.39 13.00 -2.21
C LEU A 179 -4.93 11.91 -3.18
N GLY A 180 -5.33 12.01 -4.45
CA GLY A 180 -4.87 11.10 -5.51
C GLY A 180 -3.36 11.19 -5.74
N LEU A 181 -2.80 12.41 -5.81
CA LEU A 181 -1.36 12.64 -5.94
C LEU A 181 -0.59 12.15 -4.71
N ASN A 182 -1.09 12.42 -3.50
CA ASN A 182 -0.48 11.95 -2.27
C ASN A 182 -0.39 10.42 -2.26
N ALA A 183 -1.50 9.75 -2.52
CA ALA A 183 -1.56 8.30 -2.55
C ALA A 183 -0.72 7.66 -3.67
N ALA A 184 -0.68 8.26 -4.86
CA ALA A 184 0.15 7.77 -5.97
C ALA A 184 1.64 7.94 -5.66
N GLY A 185 2.02 9.08 -5.06
CA GLY A 185 3.40 9.34 -4.65
C GLY A 185 3.90 8.35 -3.59
N GLY A 186 3.04 7.97 -2.63
CA GLY A 186 3.32 6.91 -1.66
C GLY A 186 3.52 5.56 -2.34
N ASN A 187 2.55 5.13 -3.14
CA ASN A 187 2.60 3.84 -3.85
C ASN A 187 3.85 3.70 -4.74
N LEU A 188 4.30 4.78 -5.39
CA LEU A 188 5.55 4.80 -6.17
C LEU A 188 6.77 4.44 -5.33
N GLY A 189 6.76 4.69 -4.00
CA GLY A 189 7.83 4.28 -3.10
C GLY A 189 8.11 2.78 -3.12
N VAL A 190 7.08 1.95 -3.37
CA VAL A 190 7.22 0.49 -3.55
C VAL A 190 8.04 0.17 -4.80
N SER A 191 7.70 0.78 -5.93
CA SER A 191 8.43 0.58 -7.18
C SER A 191 9.86 1.12 -7.11
N VAL A 192 10.03 2.28 -6.49
CA VAL A 192 11.34 2.93 -6.33
C VAL A 192 12.29 2.08 -5.48
N ILE A 193 11.84 1.54 -4.33
CA ILE A 193 12.70 0.66 -3.53
C ILE A 193 13.06 -0.61 -4.30
N GLN A 194 12.12 -1.21 -5.02
CA GLN A 194 12.35 -2.43 -5.79
C GLN A 194 13.30 -2.22 -6.97
N PHE A 195 13.29 -1.04 -7.58
CA PHE A 195 14.20 -0.70 -8.67
C PHE A 195 15.60 -0.34 -8.17
N PHE A 196 15.69 0.54 -7.16
CA PHE A 196 16.98 1.09 -6.73
C PHE A 196 17.71 0.22 -5.70
N LEU A 197 17.00 -0.55 -4.86
CA LEU A 197 17.67 -1.34 -3.81
C LEU A 197 18.69 -2.32 -4.39
N PRO A 198 18.40 -3.14 -5.42
CA PRO A 198 19.41 -4.01 -6.00
C PRO A 198 20.67 -3.26 -6.44
N ILE A 199 20.50 -2.08 -7.03
CA ILE A 199 21.60 -1.23 -7.51
C ILE A 199 22.42 -0.68 -6.35
N ILE A 200 21.76 -0.13 -5.33
CA ILE A 200 22.39 0.46 -4.14
C ILE A 200 23.26 -0.54 -3.41
N VAL A 201 22.79 -1.78 -3.30
CA VAL A 201 23.50 -2.82 -2.57
C VAL A 201 24.58 -3.53 -3.39
N GLY A 202 24.81 -3.12 -4.63
CA GLY A 202 25.83 -3.70 -5.52
C GLY A 202 25.34 -4.90 -6.33
N GLY A 203 24.03 -5.14 -6.40
CA GLY A 203 23.40 -6.11 -7.29
C GLY A 203 23.24 -5.57 -8.72
N ALA A 204 22.85 -6.47 -9.64
CA ALA A 204 22.45 -6.07 -10.98
C ALA A 204 21.06 -5.43 -10.96
N GLY A 205 20.80 -4.52 -11.91
CA GLY A 205 19.50 -3.82 -11.99
C GLY A 205 19.29 -3.12 -13.33
N ALA A 206 18.26 -2.28 -13.40
CA ALA A 206 17.91 -1.46 -14.57
C ALA A 206 17.89 -2.28 -15.89
N PHE A 207 17.15 -3.39 -15.91
CA PHE A 207 17.04 -4.28 -17.08
C PHE A 207 18.39 -4.85 -17.58
N GLY A 208 19.39 -4.97 -16.69
CA GLY A 208 20.72 -5.45 -17.03
C GLY A 208 21.71 -4.35 -17.46
N LEU A 209 21.28 -3.09 -17.54
CA LEU A 209 22.17 -1.96 -17.80
C LEU A 209 23.19 -1.74 -16.67
N VAL A 210 22.80 -2.04 -15.44
CA VAL A 210 23.69 -2.01 -14.27
C VAL A 210 24.11 -3.45 -13.95
N LYS A 211 25.40 -3.74 -14.06
CA LYS A 211 25.98 -5.05 -13.72
C LYS A 211 26.19 -5.18 -12.22
N ALA A 212 26.15 -6.41 -11.71
CA ALA A 212 26.48 -6.69 -10.32
C ALA A 212 27.93 -6.30 -10.01
N SER A 213 28.14 -5.77 -8.80
CA SER A 213 29.47 -5.41 -8.30
C SER A 213 30.32 -6.65 -8.10
N GLN A 214 31.60 -6.58 -8.47
CA GLN A 214 32.58 -7.64 -8.18
C GLN A 214 32.84 -7.81 -6.68
N SER A 215 32.62 -6.75 -5.87
CA SER A 215 32.75 -6.78 -4.41
C SER A 215 31.58 -7.50 -3.71
N GLY A 216 30.64 -8.06 -4.46
CA GLY A 216 29.46 -8.71 -3.92
C GLY A 216 28.35 -7.76 -3.45
N ILE A 217 27.37 -8.32 -2.75
CA ILE A 217 26.18 -7.60 -2.28
C ILE A 217 26.40 -7.08 -0.87
N VAL A 218 26.14 -5.80 -0.65
CA VAL A 218 26.32 -5.07 0.62
C VAL A 218 24.97 -4.52 1.09
N LEU A 219 24.11 -5.39 1.68
CA LEU A 219 22.73 -5.07 2.03
C LEU A 219 22.58 -3.89 3.00
N GLN A 220 23.51 -3.71 3.93
CA GLN A 220 23.48 -2.62 4.90
C GLN A 220 23.47 -1.22 4.27
N ARG A 221 23.96 -1.05 3.02
CA ARG A 221 23.90 0.23 2.29
C ARG A 221 22.46 0.74 2.15
N ALA A 222 21.51 -0.15 1.88
CA ALA A 222 20.10 0.23 1.80
C ALA A 222 19.59 0.76 3.14
N GLY A 223 19.88 0.08 4.25
CA GLY A 223 19.48 0.52 5.58
C GLY A 223 20.04 1.90 5.95
N TYR A 224 21.33 2.13 5.75
CA TYR A 224 21.96 3.44 6.03
C TYR A 224 21.42 4.56 5.14
N LEU A 225 21.21 4.32 3.85
CA LEU A 225 20.66 5.31 2.94
C LEU A 225 19.24 5.71 3.34
N TYR A 226 18.36 4.72 3.60
CA TYR A 226 16.97 5.02 3.98
C TYR A 226 16.87 5.61 5.39
N ALA A 227 17.79 5.30 6.31
CA ALA A 227 17.89 5.99 7.60
C ALA A 227 18.22 7.49 7.41
N ALA A 228 19.20 7.81 6.57
CA ALA A 228 19.57 9.18 6.26
C ALA A 228 18.40 9.95 5.59
N LEU A 229 17.72 9.33 4.60
CA LEU A 229 16.56 9.92 3.94
C LEU A 229 15.39 10.13 4.92
N ALA A 230 15.17 9.23 5.87
CA ALA A 230 14.15 9.38 6.91
C ALA A 230 14.43 10.59 7.82
N VAL A 231 15.69 10.82 8.20
CA VAL A 231 16.09 12.03 8.95
C VAL A 231 15.87 13.30 8.10
N VAL A 232 16.23 13.28 6.82
CA VAL A 232 15.96 14.40 5.89
C VAL A 232 14.46 14.68 5.81
N ALA A 233 13.63 13.64 5.70
CA ALA A 233 12.16 13.80 5.67
C ALA A 233 11.62 14.39 6.98
N ALA A 234 12.13 13.96 8.13
CA ALA A 234 11.74 14.51 9.43
C ALA A 234 12.11 15.99 9.56
N VAL A 235 13.33 16.36 9.16
CA VAL A 235 13.82 17.75 9.15
C VAL A 235 12.97 18.59 8.19
N ALA A 236 12.72 18.11 6.98
CA ALA A 236 11.90 18.80 6.00
C ALA A 236 10.44 18.98 6.49
N ALA A 237 9.83 17.94 7.07
CA ALA A 237 8.50 18.05 7.68
C ALA A 237 8.49 19.10 8.81
N TYR A 238 9.52 19.12 9.64
CA TYR A 238 9.67 20.10 10.74
C TYR A 238 9.71 21.54 10.24
N PHE A 239 10.47 21.82 9.16
CA PHE A 239 10.65 23.19 8.67
C PHE A 239 9.59 23.62 7.67
N PHE A 240 9.02 22.72 6.88
CA PHE A 240 8.19 23.08 5.72
C PHE A 240 6.70 22.75 5.88
N MET A 241 6.31 21.81 6.79
CA MET A 241 4.91 21.48 7.00
C MET A 241 4.25 22.35 8.07
N ASN A 242 2.93 22.29 8.14
CA ASN A 242 2.10 23.02 9.09
C ASN A 242 1.14 22.08 9.81
N ASN A 243 0.71 22.49 11.02
CA ASN A 243 -0.44 21.90 11.71
C ASN A 243 -1.69 22.75 11.46
N LEU A 244 -2.85 22.11 11.33
CA LEU A 244 -4.14 22.79 11.22
C LEU A 244 -4.99 22.53 12.47
N THR A 245 -5.48 23.59 13.11
CA THR A 245 -6.41 23.47 14.24
C THR A 245 -7.76 22.91 13.77
N ALA A 246 -8.19 23.26 12.55
CA ALA A 246 -9.41 22.75 11.92
C ALA A 246 -9.43 21.21 11.73
N ALA A 247 -8.27 20.55 11.75
CA ALA A 247 -8.16 19.09 11.66
C ALA A 247 -8.52 18.37 12.98
N TYR A 248 -8.67 19.11 14.08
CA TYR A 248 -9.03 18.52 15.37
C TYR A 248 -10.41 17.87 15.33
N SER A 249 -10.50 16.60 15.71
CA SER A 249 -11.75 15.86 15.88
C SER A 249 -11.63 14.85 17.02
N ARG A 250 -12.77 14.48 17.61
CA ARG A 250 -12.79 13.46 18.68
C ARG A 250 -12.75 12.07 18.05
N PRO A 251 -11.82 11.18 18.43
CA PRO A 251 -11.74 9.81 17.87
C PRO A 251 -13.05 9.03 17.96
N ARG A 252 -13.84 9.28 19.01
CA ARG A 252 -15.12 8.60 19.25
C ARG A 252 -16.16 8.88 18.14
N GLU A 253 -16.15 10.08 17.55
CA GLU A 253 -17.04 10.47 16.47
C GLU A 253 -16.66 9.75 15.16
N GLN A 254 -15.37 9.55 14.91
CA GLN A 254 -14.86 8.85 13.74
C GLN A 254 -15.14 7.34 13.81
N LEU A 255 -15.10 6.73 15.02
CA LEU A 255 -15.41 5.31 15.19
C LEU A 255 -16.89 4.97 15.00
N ALA A 256 -17.79 5.96 14.97
CA ALA A 256 -19.22 5.70 14.73
C ALA A 256 -19.51 4.99 13.39
N VAL A 257 -18.65 5.18 12.38
CA VAL A 257 -18.81 4.55 11.05
C VAL A 257 -18.61 3.04 11.05
N VAL A 258 -18.03 2.46 12.09
CA VAL A 258 -17.89 0.99 12.27
C VAL A 258 -19.25 0.30 12.30
N LYS A 259 -20.32 1.02 12.67
CA LYS A 259 -21.69 0.51 12.70
C LYS A 259 -22.32 0.38 11.30
N TYR A 260 -21.76 1.02 10.30
CA TYR A 260 -22.33 1.00 8.95
C TYR A 260 -21.90 -0.27 8.20
N LYS A 261 -22.86 -1.01 7.66
CA LYS A 261 -22.64 -2.22 6.88
C LYS A 261 -21.66 -1.99 5.71
N HIS A 262 -21.83 -0.90 4.98
CA HIS A 262 -20.98 -0.60 3.83
C HIS A 262 -19.53 -0.23 4.20
N THR A 263 -19.23 0.13 5.44
CA THR A 263 -17.84 0.24 5.92
C THR A 263 -17.12 -1.09 5.77
N TRP A 264 -17.74 -2.18 6.19
CA TRP A 264 -17.15 -3.52 6.12
C TRP A 264 -17.16 -4.11 4.71
N VAL A 265 -18.23 -3.87 3.93
CA VAL A 265 -18.28 -4.29 2.52
C VAL A 265 -17.16 -3.60 1.72
N MET A 266 -16.99 -2.28 1.88
CA MET A 266 -15.90 -1.55 1.20
C MET A 266 -14.52 -1.99 1.70
N SER A 267 -14.36 -2.25 2.99
CA SER A 267 -13.12 -2.79 3.56
C SER A 267 -12.77 -4.14 2.95
N PHE A 268 -13.75 -5.03 2.80
CA PHE A 268 -13.58 -6.34 2.16
C PHE A 268 -13.17 -6.21 0.69
N LEU A 269 -13.86 -5.39 -0.10
CA LEU A 269 -13.50 -5.14 -1.50
C LEU A 269 -12.13 -4.48 -1.64
N TYR A 270 -11.72 -3.68 -0.65
CA TYR A 270 -10.42 -3.03 -0.65
C TYR A 270 -9.28 -4.00 -0.33
N ILE A 271 -9.54 -5.13 0.37
CA ILE A 271 -8.59 -6.27 0.42
C ILE A 271 -8.36 -6.81 -1.00
N GLY A 272 -9.43 -6.98 -1.78
CA GLY A 272 -9.35 -7.48 -3.15
C GLY A 272 -8.61 -6.56 -4.10
N THR A 273 -8.65 -5.25 -3.92
CA THR A 273 -8.00 -4.27 -4.81
C THR A 273 -6.66 -3.78 -4.27
N PHE A 274 -6.65 -2.96 -3.23
CA PHE A 274 -5.42 -2.44 -2.63
C PHE A 274 -4.57 -3.53 -1.97
N GLY A 275 -5.23 -4.47 -1.27
CA GLY A 275 -4.55 -5.58 -0.63
C GLY A 275 -3.81 -6.44 -1.64
N SER A 276 -4.43 -6.71 -2.79
CA SER A 276 -3.79 -7.43 -3.90
C SER A 276 -2.61 -6.65 -4.48
N PHE A 277 -2.75 -5.34 -4.68
CA PHE A 277 -1.66 -4.49 -5.14
C PHE A 277 -0.44 -4.60 -4.22
N ILE A 278 -0.62 -4.39 -2.91
CA ILE A 278 0.49 -4.43 -1.95
C ILE A 278 1.04 -5.84 -1.77
N GLY A 279 0.18 -6.86 -1.69
CA GLY A 279 0.58 -8.24 -1.47
C GLY A 279 1.39 -8.81 -2.64
N TYR A 280 0.92 -8.59 -3.87
CA TYR A 280 1.67 -8.99 -5.07
C TYR A 280 2.96 -8.18 -5.23
N SER A 281 2.92 -6.87 -4.96
CA SER A 281 4.14 -6.06 -4.99
C SER A 281 5.18 -6.59 -4.00
N ALA A 282 4.77 -6.93 -2.79
CA ALA A 282 5.66 -7.48 -1.78
C ALA A 282 6.27 -8.83 -2.21
N ALA A 283 5.47 -9.71 -2.80
CA ALA A 283 5.87 -11.08 -3.17
C ALA A 283 6.63 -11.18 -4.51
N MET A 284 6.46 -10.23 -5.44
CA MET A 284 6.92 -10.35 -6.82
C MET A 284 8.42 -10.66 -6.98
N PRO A 285 9.36 -10.03 -6.24
CA PRO A 285 10.77 -10.39 -6.35
C PRO A 285 11.04 -11.86 -6.03
N LEU A 286 10.41 -12.37 -4.97
CA LEU A 286 10.59 -13.75 -4.55
C LEU A 286 9.86 -14.73 -5.48
N LEU A 287 8.70 -14.36 -6.02
CA LEU A 287 7.99 -15.17 -7.02
C LEU A 287 8.82 -15.36 -8.29
N ILE A 288 9.43 -14.30 -8.81
CA ILE A 288 10.32 -14.41 -9.97
C ILE A 288 11.51 -15.29 -9.63
N LYS A 289 12.13 -15.10 -8.45
CA LYS A 289 13.28 -15.90 -8.02
C LYS A 289 12.95 -17.39 -7.92
N ILE A 290 11.82 -17.74 -7.31
CA ILE A 290 11.45 -19.15 -7.07
C ILE A 290 11.11 -19.89 -8.38
N ASN A 291 10.41 -19.21 -9.31
CA ASN A 291 9.87 -19.87 -10.49
C ASN A 291 10.80 -19.80 -11.72
N PHE A 292 11.69 -18.79 -11.79
CA PHE A 292 12.43 -18.50 -13.03
C PHE A 292 13.93 -18.32 -12.86
N TYR A 293 14.47 -18.53 -11.64
CA TYR A 293 15.90 -18.36 -11.39
C TYR A 293 16.46 -19.52 -10.60
N ASN A 294 17.61 -20.05 -11.02
CA ASN A 294 18.30 -21.13 -10.34
C ASN A 294 19.72 -20.71 -9.96
N GLN A 295 20.04 -20.83 -8.68
CA GLN A 295 21.38 -20.61 -8.13
C GLN A 295 21.55 -21.54 -6.92
N PRO A 296 22.22 -22.70 -7.08
CA PRO A 296 22.34 -23.70 -6.04
C PRO A 296 23.25 -23.25 -4.88
N LEU A 297 24.24 -22.42 -5.15
CA LEU A 297 25.19 -21.87 -4.17
C LEU A 297 25.39 -20.37 -4.42
N PRO A 298 25.62 -19.55 -3.37
CA PRO A 298 25.87 -18.12 -3.51
C PRO A 298 27.06 -17.76 -4.41
N GLU A 299 28.11 -18.60 -4.40
CA GLU A 299 29.37 -18.42 -5.11
C GLU A 299 29.28 -18.79 -6.59
N VAL A 300 28.25 -19.55 -6.98
CA VAL A 300 28.04 -19.97 -8.37
C VAL A 300 27.21 -18.94 -9.11
N PRO A 301 27.53 -18.56 -10.36
CA PRO A 301 26.67 -17.72 -11.17
C PRO A 301 25.27 -18.33 -11.32
N GLY A 302 24.25 -17.59 -11.00
CA GLY A 302 22.88 -18.05 -11.21
C GLY A 302 22.47 -17.97 -12.69
N ILE A 303 21.56 -18.84 -13.11
CA ILE A 303 20.98 -18.90 -14.45
C ILE A 303 19.47 -18.60 -14.41
N GLY A 304 18.91 -18.15 -15.53
CA GLY A 304 17.50 -17.77 -15.64
C GLY A 304 17.24 -16.28 -15.39
N ILE A 305 16.00 -15.96 -15.03
CA ILE A 305 15.51 -14.57 -14.95
C ILE A 305 15.90 -13.91 -13.63
N ASN A 306 16.67 -12.84 -13.70
CA ASN A 306 17.01 -12.05 -12.52
C ASN A 306 15.83 -11.14 -12.13
N PHE A 307 15.23 -11.38 -10.96
CA PHE A 307 14.11 -10.62 -10.43
C PHE A 307 14.38 -9.11 -10.33
N ALA A 308 15.63 -8.70 -10.09
CA ALA A 308 16.03 -7.30 -9.97
C ALA A 308 15.77 -6.46 -11.24
N TYR A 309 15.59 -7.12 -12.38
CA TYR A 309 15.30 -6.42 -13.64
C TYR A 309 13.81 -6.09 -13.82
N TYR A 310 12.91 -6.84 -13.20
CA TYR A 310 11.49 -6.82 -13.55
C TYR A 310 10.54 -6.60 -12.36
N ALA A 311 10.96 -6.91 -11.13
CA ALA A 311 10.06 -6.93 -9.98
C ALA A 311 9.35 -5.60 -9.71
N PHE A 312 10.02 -4.47 -9.96
CA PHE A 312 9.49 -3.12 -9.75
C PHE A 312 8.33 -2.76 -10.72
N LEU A 313 8.23 -3.44 -11.87
CA LEU A 313 7.24 -3.14 -12.90
C LEU A 313 5.81 -3.32 -12.40
N GLY A 314 5.54 -4.33 -11.58
CA GLY A 314 4.22 -4.56 -11.03
C GLY A 314 3.72 -3.37 -10.21
N ALA A 315 4.50 -2.95 -9.23
CA ALA A 315 4.17 -1.80 -8.40
C ALA A 315 4.10 -0.49 -9.22
N LEU A 316 4.95 -0.34 -10.24
CA LEU A 316 4.95 0.81 -11.14
C LEU A 316 3.63 0.90 -11.90
N VAL A 317 3.25 -0.16 -12.61
CA VAL A 317 2.02 -0.23 -13.40
C VAL A 317 0.79 0.00 -12.52
N GLY A 318 0.68 -0.68 -11.37
CA GLY A 318 -0.45 -0.51 -10.46
C GLY A 318 -0.55 0.90 -9.87
N SER A 319 0.59 1.59 -9.62
CA SER A 319 0.60 2.97 -9.14
C SER A 319 0.09 3.95 -10.20
N PHE A 320 0.51 3.79 -11.47
CA PHE A 320 0.07 4.65 -12.56
C PHE A 320 -1.38 4.41 -12.97
N THR A 321 -1.89 3.19 -12.88
CA THR A 321 -3.28 2.86 -13.24
C THR A 321 -4.30 3.25 -12.18
N ARG A 322 -3.86 3.56 -10.95
CA ARG A 322 -4.75 3.99 -9.87
C ARG A 322 -5.51 5.30 -10.16
N PRO A 323 -4.88 6.39 -10.61
CA PRO A 323 -5.61 7.60 -11.04
C PRO A 323 -6.58 7.34 -12.18
N LEU A 324 -6.19 6.47 -13.14
CA LEU A 324 -7.08 6.04 -14.23
C LEU A 324 -8.35 5.37 -13.68
N GLY A 325 -8.22 4.53 -12.66
CA GLY A 325 -9.37 3.89 -12.01
C GLY A 325 -10.34 4.89 -11.37
N GLY A 326 -9.83 5.96 -10.75
CA GLY A 326 -10.64 7.05 -10.24
C GLY A 326 -11.39 7.81 -11.35
N TRP A 327 -10.70 8.13 -12.44
CA TRP A 327 -11.27 8.79 -13.61
C TRP A 327 -12.36 7.93 -14.30
N LEU A 328 -12.10 6.64 -14.48
CA LEU A 328 -13.08 5.69 -15.01
C LEU A 328 -14.33 5.62 -14.10
N ALA A 329 -14.12 5.60 -12.77
CA ALA A 329 -15.20 5.57 -11.80
C ALA A 329 -16.08 6.84 -11.84
N ASP A 330 -15.49 8.00 -12.09
CA ASP A 330 -16.23 9.25 -12.28
C ASP A 330 -17.10 9.22 -13.55
N ARG A 331 -16.63 8.55 -14.61
CA ARG A 331 -17.31 8.51 -15.91
C ARG A 331 -18.36 7.40 -16.02
N PHE A 332 -18.06 6.22 -15.49
CA PHE A 332 -18.89 5.01 -15.69
C PHE A 332 -19.58 4.50 -14.42
N GLY A 333 -19.31 5.13 -13.27
CA GLY A 333 -19.75 4.70 -11.95
C GLY A 333 -18.74 3.75 -11.29
N GLY A 334 -18.46 3.99 -10.01
CA GLY A 334 -17.43 3.26 -9.26
C GLY A 334 -17.71 1.75 -9.16
N ALA A 335 -18.96 1.36 -8.94
CA ALA A 335 -19.35 -0.03 -8.82
C ALA A 335 -19.16 -0.84 -10.12
N ARG A 336 -19.47 -0.23 -11.29
CA ARG A 336 -19.29 -0.89 -12.59
C ARG A 336 -17.81 -1.09 -12.90
N VAL A 337 -16.99 -0.08 -12.63
CA VAL A 337 -15.54 -0.14 -12.83
C VAL A 337 -14.93 -1.19 -11.89
N THR A 338 -15.31 -1.21 -10.60
CA THR A 338 -14.86 -2.20 -9.63
C THR A 338 -15.26 -3.62 -10.02
N PHE A 339 -16.48 -3.81 -10.54
CA PHE A 339 -16.93 -5.10 -11.06
C PHE A 339 -16.07 -5.56 -12.24
N GLY A 340 -15.87 -4.70 -13.25
CA GLY A 340 -15.01 -4.98 -14.40
C GLY A 340 -13.55 -5.27 -13.98
N THR A 341 -13.05 -4.58 -12.95
CA THR A 341 -11.75 -4.84 -12.35
C THR A 341 -11.63 -6.27 -11.82
N PHE A 342 -12.62 -6.76 -11.06
CA PHE A 342 -12.56 -8.14 -10.56
C PHE A 342 -12.67 -9.17 -11.68
N VAL A 343 -13.44 -8.90 -12.75
CA VAL A 343 -13.41 -9.75 -13.95
C VAL A 343 -12.00 -9.79 -14.55
N ALA A 344 -11.36 -8.64 -14.74
CA ALA A 344 -10.00 -8.56 -15.28
C ALA A 344 -8.99 -9.29 -14.36
N MET A 345 -9.11 -9.17 -13.03
CA MET A 345 -8.23 -9.86 -12.08
C MET A 345 -8.41 -11.39 -12.15
N ILE A 346 -9.64 -11.89 -12.28
CA ILE A 346 -9.94 -13.32 -12.47
C ILE A 346 -9.25 -13.82 -13.75
N LEU A 347 -9.45 -13.14 -14.88
CA LEU A 347 -8.85 -13.52 -16.16
C LEU A 347 -7.32 -13.46 -16.11
N GLY A 348 -6.77 -12.41 -15.47
CA GLY A 348 -5.33 -12.24 -15.31
C GLY A 348 -4.70 -13.32 -14.41
N THR A 349 -5.33 -13.68 -13.30
CA THR A 349 -4.81 -14.76 -12.43
C THR A 349 -4.91 -16.12 -13.08
N ILE A 350 -5.95 -16.39 -13.89
CA ILE A 350 -6.03 -17.60 -14.71
C ILE A 350 -4.88 -17.62 -15.74
N ALA A 351 -4.60 -16.50 -16.40
CA ALA A 351 -3.48 -16.42 -17.35
C ALA A 351 -2.12 -16.64 -16.69
N VAL A 352 -1.93 -16.11 -15.46
CA VAL A 352 -0.74 -16.42 -14.64
C VAL A 352 -0.66 -17.90 -14.32
N MET A 353 -1.76 -18.54 -13.91
CA MET A 353 -1.77 -19.98 -13.61
C MET A 353 -1.46 -20.82 -14.84
N VAL A 354 -2.00 -20.45 -16.02
CA VAL A 354 -1.68 -21.12 -17.30
C VAL A 354 -0.19 -21.02 -17.61
N SER A 355 0.42 -19.85 -17.41
CA SER A 355 1.87 -19.68 -17.62
C SER A 355 2.68 -20.54 -16.63
N LEU A 356 2.30 -20.56 -15.34
CA LEU A 356 3.00 -21.36 -14.33
C LEU A 356 2.80 -22.88 -14.55
N ALA A 357 1.71 -23.30 -15.15
CA ALA A 357 1.45 -24.71 -15.46
C ALA A 357 2.37 -25.27 -16.56
N GLN A 358 2.95 -24.39 -17.37
CA GLN A 358 3.87 -24.77 -18.46
C GLN A 358 5.33 -24.88 -18.00
N LEU A 359 5.63 -24.50 -16.75
CA LEU A 359 7.01 -24.55 -16.24
C LEU A 359 7.48 -26.00 -16.05
N ASP A 360 8.69 -26.26 -16.53
CA ASP A 360 9.40 -27.51 -16.26
C ASP A 360 9.94 -27.54 -14.83
N ALA A 361 9.90 -28.71 -14.21
CA ALA A 361 10.53 -28.94 -12.92
C ALA A 361 12.06 -28.94 -13.10
N VAL A 362 12.74 -27.98 -12.46
CA VAL A 362 14.21 -27.93 -12.46
C VAL A 362 14.76 -29.08 -11.61
N PRO A 363 15.59 -29.98 -12.17
CA PRO A 363 16.16 -31.10 -11.44
C PRO A 363 16.94 -30.62 -10.20
N LYS A 364 16.62 -31.18 -9.03
CA LYS A 364 17.30 -30.92 -7.78
C LYS A 364 18.44 -31.94 -7.59
N PRO A 365 19.55 -31.57 -6.91
CA PRO A 365 20.57 -32.53 -6.53
C PRO A 365 19.97 -33.70 -5.73
N ALA A 366 20.50 -34.89 -5.89
CA ALA A 366 20.05 -36.06 -5.13
C ALA A 366 20.18 -35.79 -3.61
N ALA A 367 19.25 -36.32 -2.83
CA ALA A 367 19.33 -36.20 -1.37
C ALA A 367 20.64 -36.82 -0.87
N GLY A 368 21.43 -36.06 -0.10
CA GLY A 368 22.76 -36.50 0.39
C GLY A 368 23.91 -36.34 -0.59
N ALA A 369 23.68 -35.75 -1.79
CA ALA A 369 24.79 -35.41 -2.67
C ALA A 369 25.73 -34.41 -1.99
N PRO A 370 27.06 -34.55 -2.14
CA PRO A 370 28.02 -33.59 -1.60
C PRO A 370 27.77 -32.20 -2.21
N ALA A 371 28.02 -31.17 -1.41
CA ALA A 371 27.93 -29.80 -1.92
C ALA A 371 28.87 -29.63 -3.12
N PRO A 372 28.41 -29.07 -4.25
CA PRO A 372 29.24 -28.88 -5.42
C PRO A 372 30.39 -27.90 -5.11
N ASP A 373 31.59 -28.19 -5.64
CA ASP A 373 32.73 -27.29 -5.56
C ASP A 373 32.44 -26.05 -6.47
N PRO A 374 32.41 -24.84 -5.93
CA PRO A 374 32.16 -23.65 -6.73
C PRO A 374 33.17 -23.40 -7.84
N ALA A 375 34.42 -23.83 -7.67
CA ALA A 375 35.51 -23.59 -8.63
C ALA A 375 35.38 -24.46 -9.89
N THR A 376 34.73 -25.63 -9.79
CA THR A 376 34.56 -26.60 -10.88
C THR A 376 33.10 -26.78 -11.29
N PHE A 377 32.19 -26.03 -10.65
CA PHE A 377 30.75 -26.23 -10.84
C PHE A 377 30.30 -25.92 -12.27
N GLN A 378 29.62 -26.88 -12.85
CA GLN A 378 28.91 -26.73 -14.11
C GLN A 378 27.46 -27.21 -13.96
N TYR A 379 26.53 -26.45 -14.52
CA TYR A 379 25.14 -26.89 -14.58
C TYR A 379 24.99 -28.09 -15.50
N ALA A 380 24.31 -29.12 -15.04
CA ALA A 380 23.91 -30.25 -15.87
C ALA A 380 23.01 -29.77 -17.01
N ASP A 381 23.11 -30.39 -18.18
CA ASP A 381 22.35 -30.01 -19.38
C ASP A 381 20.83 -30.04 -19.14
N ALA A 382 20.33 -31.00 -18.38
CA ALA A 382 18.92 -31.08 -18.01
C ALA A 382 18.44 -29.87 -17.16
N VAL A 383 19.32 -29.35 -16.28
CA VAL A 383 19.03 -28.14 -15.50
C VAL A 383 19.00 -26.91 -16.39
N ARG A 384 19.96 -26.78 -17.30
CA ARG A 384 20.01 -25.69 -18.28
C ARG A 384 18.77 -25.70 -19.16
N ALA A 385 18.43 -26.85 -19.75
CA ALA A 385 17.28 -26.99 -20.63
C ALA A 385 15.96 -26.58 -19.92
N ALA A 386 15.75 -27.04 -18.68
CA ALA A 386 14.58 -26.66 -17.90
C ALA A 386 14.53 -25.15 -17.59
N VAL A 387 15.66 -24.55 -17.21
CA VAL A 387 15.73 -23.10 -16.90
C VAL A 387 15.55 -22.25 -18.16
N ASP A 388 16.12 -22.68 -19.30
CA ASP A 388 15.96 -21.98 -20.57
C ASP A 388 14.49 -22.03 -21.03
N HIS A 389 13.86 -23.21 -20.99
CA HIS A 389 12.42 -23.34 -21.26
C HIS A 389 11.57 -22.46 -20.34
N ASN A 390 11.82 -22.46 -19.03
CA ASN A 390 11.10 -21.59 -18.09
C ASN A 390 11.33 -20.11 -18.40
N SER A 391 12.53 -19.74 -18.86
CA SER A 391 12.84 -18.35 -19.24
C SER A 391 12.06 -17.91 -20.47
N ASP A 392 11.77 -18.80 -21.41
CA ASP A 392 10.92 -18.52 -22.60
C ASP A 392 9.45 -18.30 -22.22
N ILE A 393 8.99 -18.88 -21.11
CA ILE A 393 7.63 -18.68 -20.59
C ILE A 393 7.52 -17.35 -19.81
N PHE A 394 8.61 -16.86 -19.25
CA PHE A 394 8.61 -15.67 -18.38
C PHE A 394 7.93 -14.42 -18.98
N PRO A 395 8.08 -14.05 -20.26
CA PRO A 395 7.38 -12.90 -20.84
C PRO A 395 5.86 -13.01 -20.74
N TRP A 396 5.29 -14.20 -20.92
CA TRP A 396 3.85 -14.46 -20.79
C TRP A 396 3.38 -14.35 -19.35
N PHE A 397 4.13 -14.93 -18.41
CA PHE A 397 3.91 -14.76 -16.97
C PHE A 397 3.94 -13.27 -16.58
N LEU A 398 4.99 -12.56 -17.02
CA LEU A 398 5.14 -11.14 -16.69
C LEU A 398 3.99 -10.31 -17.26
N ALA A 399 3.62 -10.50 -18.54
CA ALA A 399 2.53 -9.78 -19.18
C ALA A 399 1.19 -10.02 -18.47
N ALA A 400 0.86 -11.29 -18.16
CA ALA A 400 -0.34 -11.65 -17.40
C ALA A 400 -0.33 -11.01 -16.01
N PHE A 401 0.79 -11.04 -15.32
CA PHE A 401 0.90 -10.49 -13.97
C PHE A 401 0.86 -8.95 -13.96
N LEU A 402 1.47 -8.27 -14.93
CA LEU A 402 1.34 -6.82 -15.11
C LEU A 402 -0.10 -6.41 -15.44
N PHE A 403 -0.84 -7.24 -16.18
CA PHE A 403 -2.28 -7.03 -16.39
C PHE A 403 -3.06 -7.12 -15.08
N VAL A 404 -2.75 -8.09 -14.20
CA VAL A 404 -3.32 -8.14 -12.85
C VAL A 404 -2.98 -6.88 -12.06
N PHE A 405 -1.73 -6.41 -12.09
CA PHE A 405 -1.33 -5.17 -11.43
C PHE A 405 -2.08 -3.94 -11.96
N ALA A 406 -2.26 -3.83 -13.27
CA ALA A 406 -3.06 -2.75 -13.86
C ALA A 406 -4.51 -2.80 -13.36
N ALA A 407 -5.11 -3.99 -13.34
CA ALA A 407 -6.45 -4.18 -12.80
C ALA A 407 -6.53 -3.83 -11.31
N THR A 408 -5.56 -4.25 -10.48
CA THR A 408 -5.53 -3.89 -9.05
C THR A 408 -5.44 -2.38 -8.84
N GLY A 409 -4.64 -1.67 -9.65
CA GLY A 409 -4.53 -0.22 -9.62
C GLY A 409 -5.85 0.47 -9.96
N ILE A 410 -6.49 0.07 -11.07
CA ILE A 410 -7.81 0.58 -11.48
C ILE A 410 -8.84 0.32 -10.38
N GLY A 411 -8.87 -0.89 -9.84
CA GLY A 411 -9.76 -1.27 -8.74
C GLY A 411 -9.53 -0.46 -7.47
N ASN A 412 -8.27 -0.19 -7.14
CA ASN A 412 -7.90 0.64 -6.01
C ASN A 412 -8.44 2.08 -6.15
N GLY A 413 -8.34 2.67 -7.34
CA GLY A 413 -8.91 3.98 -7.64
C GLY A 413 -10.44 3.99 -7.58
N SER A 414 -11.10 3.01 -8.18
CA SER A 414 -12.56 2.94 -8.27
C SER A 414 -13.22 2.65 -6.92
N THR A 415 -12.72 1.69 -6.13
CA THR A 415 -13.24 1.39 -4.79
C THR A 415 -13.09 2.58 -3.85
N TYR A 416 -11.96 3.27 -3.91
CA TYR A 416 -11.73 4.45 -3.09
C TYR A 416 -12.72 5.57 -3.40
N ARG A 417 -13.07 5.76 -4.68
CA ARG A 417 -14.03 6.74 -5.15
C ARG A 417 -15.48 6.45 -4.72
N MET A 418 -15.84 5.19 -4.51
CA MET A 418 -17.17 4.80 -4.06
C MET A 418 -17.48 5.27 -2.63
N ILE A 419 -16.49 5.30 -1.72
CA ILE A 419 -16.69 5.54 -0.29
C ILE A 419 -17.41 6.88 0.00
N PRO A 420 -16.98 8.04 -0.53
CA PRO A 420 -17.67 9.30 -0.31
C PRO A 420 -19.10 9.32 -0.85
N LEU A 421 -19.35 8.65 -1.99
CA LEU A 421 -20.68 8.55 -2.60
C LEU A 421 -21.63 7.72 -1.74
N ILE A 422 -21.15 6.62 -1.16
CA ILE A 422 -21.91 5.80 -0.22
C ILE A 422 -22.31 6.61 1.03
N GLN A 423 -21.38 7.37 1.62
CA GLN A 423 -21.70 8.20 2.79
C GLN A 423 -22.68 9.31 2.45
N LYS A 424 -22.54 9.92 1.28
CA LYS A 424 -23.53 10.90 0.78
C LYS A 424 -24.90 10.25 0.63
N SER A 425 -24.99 9.03 0.09
CA SER A 425 -26.27 8.33 -0.05
C SER A 425 -26.95 8.06 1.29
N TYR A 426 -26.19 7.71 2.32
CA TYR A 426 -26.73 7.59 3.68
C TYR A 426 -27.29 8.91 4.22
N ALA A 427 -26.59 10.03 3.97
CA ALA A 427 -27.08 11.34 4.37
C ALA A 427 -28.42 11.69 3.69
N LEU A 428 -28.57 11.37 2.41
CA LEU A 428 -29.80 11.59 1.65
C LEU A 428 -31.01 10.79 2.14
N THR A 429 -30.81 9.71 2.90
CA THR A 429 -31.91 8.91 3.50
C THR A 429 -32.35 9.41 4.88
N LYS A 430 -31.71 10.44 5.45
CA LYS A 430 -31.92 10.95 6.82
C LYS A 430 -32.99 12.05 6.92
N GLY A 431 -34.08 11.96 6.21
CA GLY A 431 -35.17 12.92 6.26
C GLY A 431 -35.51 13.52 4.90
N ALA A 432 -36.55 14.37 4.87
CA ALA A 432 -36.99 15.06 3.67
C ALA A 432 -35.96 16.10 3.19
N GLU A 433 -36.02 16.47 1.92
CA GLU A 433 -35.14 17.49 1.37
C GLU A 433 -35.36 18.83 2.09
N GLY A 434 -34.25 19.47 2.51
CA GLY A 434 -34.31 20.72 3.29
C GLY A 434 -34.60 20.53 4.79
N SER A 435 -34.76 19.30 5.30
CA SER A 435 -34.95 19.10 6.74
C SER A 435 -33.64 19.34 7.51
N PRO A 436 -33.69 19.89 8.76
CA PRO A 436 -32.50 20.10 9.58
C PRO A 436 -31.67 18.81 9.83
N GLU A 437 -32.35 17.67 9.88
CA GLU A 437 -31.74 16.35 10.05
C GLU A 437 -30.90 15.94 8.85
N ARG A 438 -31.40 16.18 7.63
CA ARG A 438 -30.70 15.91 6.37
C ARG A 438 -29.51 16.85 6.20
N GLU A 439 -29.69 18.14 6.44
CA GLU A 439 -28.58 19.10 6.38
C GLU A 439 -27.44 18.75 7.37
N ALA A 440 -27.81 18.36 8.60
CA ALA A 440 -26.84 17.92 9.59
C ALA A 440 -26.09 16.64 9.16
N ALA A 441 -26.80 15.69 8.51
CA ALA A 441 -26.20 14.47 7.98
C ALA A 441 -25.28 14.75 6.79
N GLU A 442 -25.67 15.63 5.87
CA GLU A 442 -24.84 16.04 4.72
C GLU A 442 -23.55 16.75 5.17
N LYS A 443 -23.60 17.58 6.22
CA LYS A 443 -22.40 18.20 6.83
C LYS A 443 -21.47 17.18 7.50
N LYS A 444 -21.99 16.04 7.99
CA LYS A 444 -21.21 14.95 8.60
C LYS A 444 -20.62 13.98 7.57
N ALA A 445 -21.29 13.78 6.43
CA ALA A 445 -20.92 12.77 5.44
C ALA A 445 -19.43 12.84 4.98
N PRO A 446 -18.81 14.00 4.74
CA PRO A 446 -17.38 14.06 4.39
C PRO A 446 -16.44 13.57 5.51
N LYS A 447 -16.79 13.84 6.78
CA LYS A 447 -16.01 13.38 7.94
C LYS A 447 -16.14 11.86 8.12
N GLU A 448 -17.35 11.34 7.96
CA GLU A 448 -17.63 9.90 7.99
C GLU A 448 -16.94 9.19 6.83
N ALA A 449 -16.95 9.75 5.63
CA ALA A 449 -16.20 9.21 4.49
C ALA A 449 -14.70 9.10 4.78
N SER A 450 -14.10 10.13 5.37
CA SER A 450 -12.68 10.11 5.76
C SER A 450 -12.38 9.00 6.78
N ALA A 451 -13.27 8.80 7.74
CA ALA A 451 -13.12 7.72 8.73
C ALA A 451 -13.25 6.32 8.09
N VAL A 452 -14.23 6.14 7.19
CA VAL A 452 -14.38 4.87 6.42
C VAL A 452 -13.15 4.60 5.56
N ILE A 453 -12.59 5.61 4.90
CA ILE A 453 -11.35 5.51 4.12
C ILE A 453 -10.19 5.03 4.99
N GLY A 454 -10.06 5.56 6.21
CA GLY A 454 -9.02 5.13 7.16
C GLY A 454 -9.17 3.66 7.57
N ILE A 455 -10.38 3.24 7.93
CA ILE A 455 -10.70 1.86 8.32
C ILE A 455 -10.55 0.89 7.14
N ALA A 456 -11.14 1.23 5.99
CA ALA A 456 -11.02 0.43 4.78
C ALA A 456 -9.56 0.32 4.33
N GLY A 457 -8.78 1.41 4.48
CA GLY A 457 -7.36 1.43 4.21
C GLY A 457 -6.54 0.51 5.12
N ALA A 458 -6.91 0.42 6.42
CA ALA A 458 -6.29 -0.48 7.37
C ALA A 458 -6.63 -1.95 7.06
N VAL A 459 -7.92 -2.27 6.93
CA VAL A 459 -8.39 -3.62 6.62
C VAL A 459 -7.91 -4.07 5.24
N GLY A 460 -7.99 -3.20 4.23
CA GLY A 460 -7.50 -3.50 2.89
C GLY A 460 -6.01 -3.85 2.84
N ALA A 461 -5.19 -3.14 3.63
CA ALA A 461 -3.75 -3.42 3.71
C ALA A 461 -3.41 -4.80 4.28
N LEU A 462 -4.34 -5.49 4.97
CA LEU A 462 -4.15 -6.88 5.40
C LEU A 462 -3.89 -7.84 4.24
N GLY A 463 -4.34 -7.51 3.02
CA GLY A 463 -3.98 -8.28 1.84
C GLY A 463 -2.47 -8.35 1.60
N GLY A 464 -1.74 -7.30 2.00
CA GLY A 464 -0.27 -7.30 2.00
C GLY A 464 0.36 -8.36 2.91
N PHE A 465 -0.34 -8.80 3.95
CA PHE A 465 0.04 -9.94 4.78
C PHE A 465 -0.50 -11.25 4.22
N LEU A 466 -1.80 -11.30 3.89
CA LEU A 466 -2.48 -12.53 3.50
C LEU A 466 -1.89 -13.14 2.22
N ILE A 467 -1.54 -12.34 1.23
CA ILE A 467 -1.03 -12.83 -0.05
C ILE A 467 0.35 -13.50 0.09
N PRO A 468 1.39 -12.88 0.68
CA PRO A 468 2.66 -13.56 0.89
C PRO A 468 2.53 -14.81 1.77
N ILE A 469 1.67 -14.80 2.79
CA ILE A 469 1.42 -15.98 3.62
C ILE A 469 0.76 -17.11 2.83
N THR A 470 -0.16 -16.80 1.93
CA THR A 470 -0.77 -17.81 1.05
C THR A 470 0.26 -18.43 0.12
N PHE A 471 1.22 -17.65 -0.39
CA PHE A 471 2.35 -18.19 -1.16
C PHE A 471 3.30 -19.05 -0.32
N SER A 472 3.40 -18.81 0.99
CA SER A 472 4.25 -19.62 1.87
C SER A 472 3.72 -21.03 2.08
N ALA A 473 2.42 -21.25 1.93
CA ALA A 473 1.65 -22.50 2.06
C ALA A 473 2.45 -23.66 2.74
N PRO A 474 2.65 -23.64 4.07
CA PRO A 474 3.59 -24.57 4.73
C PRO A 474 3.18 -26.03 4.62
N TRP A 475 1.96 -26.30 4.17
CA TRP A 475 1.42 -27.64 3.91
C TRP A 475 1.71 -28.15 2.49
N VAL A 476 2.33 -27.36 1.61
CA VAL A 476 2.76 -27.76 0.27
C VAL A 476 4.28 -27.88 0.26
N ALA A 477 4.79 -29.05 -0.07
CA ALA A 477 6.23 -29.34 0.00
C ALA A 477 7.03 -28.59 -1.08
N ASP A 478 6.49 -28.46 -2.29
CA ASP A 478 7.15 -27.75 -3.39
C ASP A 478 6.72 -26.27 -3.44
N PRO A 479 7.66 -25.31 -3.39
CA PRO A 479 7.34 -23.88 -3.43
C PRO A 479 6.64 -23.44 -4.73
N VAL A 480 6.92 -24.09 -5.87
CA VAL A 480 6.27 -23.77 -7.16
C VAL A 480 4.80 -24.19 -7.14
N ASP A 481 4.50 -25.35 -6.59
CA ASP A 481 3.11 -25.82 -6.45
C ASP A 481 2.35 -24.98 -5.40
N ALA A 482 3.02 -24.52 -4.35
CA ALA A 482 2.45 -23.57 -3.40
C ALA A 482 2.01 -22.27 -4.09
N VAL A 483 2.83 -21.74 -5.01
CA VAL A 483 2.49 -20.55 -5.80
C VAL A 483 1.30 -20.79 -6.71
N LYS A 484 1.22 -21.92 -7.41
CA LYS A 484 0.06 -22.30 -8.26
C LYS A 484 -1.22 -22.38 -7.44
N GLY A 485 -1.18 -23.06 -6.29
CA GLY A 485 -2.32 -23.20 -5.36
C GLY A 485 -2.80 -21.85 -4.81
N ALA A 486 -1.87 -20.93 -4.51
CA ALA A 486 -2.19 -19.60 -4.04
C ALA A 486 -2.95 -18.78 -5.10
N PHE A 487 -2.54 -18.81 -6.38
CA PHE A 487 -3.27 -18.12 -7.45
C PHE A 487 -4.69 -18.65 -7.65
N LEU A 488 -4.92 -19.96 -7.46
CA LEU A 488 -6.26 -20.51 -7.45
C LEU A 488 -7.10 -19.92 -6.31
N ALA A 489 -6.55 -19.85 -5.09
CA ALA A 489 -7.24 -19.25 -3.93
C ALA A 489 -7.58 -17.78 -4.18
N PHE A 490 -6.67 -17.01 -4.80
CA PHE A 490 -6.92 -15.61 -5.14
C PHE A 490 -8.00 -15.47 -6.22
N THR A 491 -8.01 -16.34 -7.22
CA THR A 491 -9.05 -16.36 -8.26
C THR A 491 -10.44 -16.58 -7.63
N VAL A 492 -10.56 -17.55 -6.73
CA VAL A 492 -11.80 -17.79 -5.98
C VAL A 492 -12.19 -16.57 -5.13
N PHE A 493 -11.23 -15.95 -4.45
CA PHE A 493 -11.46 -14.73 -3.69
C PHE A 493 -11.98 -13.58 -4.56
N TYR A 494 -11.45 -13.40 -5.77
CA TYR A 494 -11.94 -12.37 -6.70
C TYR A 494 -13.35 -12.67 -7.23
N VAL A 495 -13.73 -13.94 -7.40
CA VAL A 495 -15.12 -14.33 -7.70
C VAL A 495 -16.05 -13.93 -6.55
N VAL A 496 -15.63 -14.10 -5.31
CA VAL A 496 -16.39 -13.63 -4.15
C VAL A 496 -16.51 -12.10 -4.14
N CYS A 497 -15.41 -11.37 -4.39
CA CYS A 497 -15.43 -9.90 -4.49
C CYS A 497 -16.34 -9.41 -5.62
N LEU A 498 -16.32 -10.07 -6.77
CA LEU A 498 -17.21 -9.81 -7.90
C LEU A 498 -18.68 -9.95 -7.50
N THR A 499 -19.01 -11.08 -6.86
CA THR A 499 -20.36 -11.38 -6.37
C THR A 499 -20.83 -10.35 -5.34
N VAL A 500 -19.97 -9.99 -4.39
CA VAL A 500 -20.25 -8.96 -3.38
C VAL A 500 -20.48 -7.60 -4.05
N THR A 501 -19.65 -7.22 -5.03
CA THR A 501 -19.83 -5.95 -5.77
C THR A 501 -21.17 -5.91 -6.48
N TRP A 502 -21.54 -7.00 -7.17
CA TRP A 502 -22.82 -7.10 -7.84
C TRP A 502 -23.99 -7.05 -6.85
N ALA A 503 -23.95 -7.85 -5.79
CA ALA A 503 -25.05 -7.99 -4.84
C ALA A 503 -25.36 -6.69 -4.08
N PHE A 504 -24.35 -5.90 -3.72
CA PHE A 504 -24.50 -4.69 -2.91
C PHE A 504 -24.64 -3.42 -3.72
N TYR A 505 -24.04 -3.32 -4.91
CA TYR A 505 -23.92 -2.04 -5.62
C TYR A 505 -24.53 -2.04 -7.02
N LEU A 506 -24.64 -3.17 -7.71
CA LEU A 506 -25.14 -3.23 -9.10
C LEU A 506 -26.55 -3.81 -9.22
N ARG A 507 -27.06 -4.45 -8.18
CA ARG A 507 -28.40 -5.03 -8.23
C ARG A 507 -29.47 -3.94 -8.41
N PRO A 508 -30.48 -4.10 -9.31
CA PRO A 508 -31.44 -3.04 -9.67
C PRO A 508 -32.25 -2.43 -8.51
N LYS A 509 -32.41 -3.16 -7.41
CA LYS A 509 -33.11 -2.71 -6.20
C LYS A 509 -32.20 -2.02 -5.18
N SER A 510 -30.91 -1.85 -5.46
CA SER A 510 -30.00 -1.17 -4.55
C SER A 510 -30.23 0.34 -4.56
N ILE A 511 -30.38 0.92 -3.38
CA ILE A 511 -30.45 2.40 -3.21
C ILE A 511 -29.18 3.05 -3.77
N MET A 512 -28.05 2.35 -3.75
CA MET A 512 -26.75 2.83 -4.22
C MET A 512 -26.72 3.04 -5.74
N THR A 513 -27.46 2.23 -6.50
CA THR A 513 -27.57 2.38 -7.96
C THR A 513 -28.25 3.70 -8.35
N LYS A 514 -29.15 4.23 -7.48
CA LYS A 514 -29.87 5.51 -7.71
C LYS A 514 -28.99 6.74 -7.48
N VAL A 515 -27.87 6.61 -6.77
CA VAL A 515 -26.98 7.72 -6.40
C VAL A 515 -25.70 7.73 -7.25
N GLY A 516 -25.59 6.84 -8.25
CA GLY A 516 -24.43 6.79 -9.16
C GLY A 516 -23.15 6.21 -8.53
N VAL A 517 -23.30 5.33 -7.52
CA VAL A 517 -22.17 4.59 -6.91
C VAL A 517 -21.58 3.60 -7.89
#